data_a4b438156cf5f2942fd775705f1d4eba
#
_entry.id   a4b438156cf5f2942fd775705f1d4eba
#
_cell.length_a   1.000
_cell.length_b   1.000
_cell.length_c   1.000
_cell.angle_alpha   90.00
_cell.angle_beta   90.00
_cell.angle_gamma   90.00
#
_symmetry.space_group_name_H-M   'P 1'
#
loop_
_entity.id
_entity.type
_entity.pdbx_description
1 polymer ?
#
loop_
_entity_poly.entity_id
_entity_poly.type
_entity_poly.pdbx_seq_one_letter_code
_entity_poly.pdbx_strand_id
1 'polypeptide(L)'
;MRRHEFVFPRTSVWIEHEGERPFIADPTVVTYYNRHEPYRRRVLSPEGDRCDWYSFDPAVLADLVCRLDPSAEDRPERPFRFRHGPSDPVAYAQQRLVGHHLDAPEAADLVRVEEVMLGVLARVLRRSYAGHGLSPRVPAPARPADARDVVERVRAYALVHLDERLTLSRLAGVAGRSPFQLCRAFRQATGGAVHRWLRRLRLHASLERVAEPRSDLTAVALDFGFANHSHFTAAFRRMFGLTPSELRRRARAHTMARLRVTGAG
;
A
#
# COMPACT_ATOMS: atom_id res chain seq x y z
N MET A 1 10.94 1.45 -22.30
CA MET A 1 10.14 1.00 -21.12
C MET A 1 8.92 0.22 -21.60
N ARG A 2 8.54 -0.86 -20.88
CA ARG A 2 7.36 -1.68 -21.27
C ARG A 2 6.07 -1.24 -20.57
N ARG A 3 6.18 -0.43 -19.52
CA ARG A 3 5.08 0.07 -18.68
C ARG A 3 5.19 1.58 -18.49
N HIS A 4 4.13 2.20 -18.02
CA HIS A 4 4.18 3.58 -17.52
C HIS A 4 4.84 3.56 -16.14
N GLU A 5 5.78 4.47 -15.92
CA GLU A 5 6.59 4.50 -14.70
C GLU A 5 6.67 5.92 -14.14
N PHE A 6 6.77 6.01 -12.82
CA PHE A 6 7.17 7.23 -12.14
C PHE A 6 8.38 6.92 -11.26
N VAL A 7 9.32 7.85 -11.23
CA VAL A 7 10.65 7.61 -10.71
C VAL A 7 11.04 8.72 -9.74
N PHE A 8 11.58 8.31 -8.60
CA PHE A 8 12.19 9.20 -7.63
C PHE A 8 13.70 9.11 -7.74
N PRO A 9 14.38 10.13 -8.31
CA PRO A 9 15.84 10.18 -8.31
C PRO A 9 16.37 10.23 -6.87
N ARG A 10 17.44 9.48 -6.63
CA ARG A 10 18.22 9.53 -5.38
C ARG A 10 19.50 10.32 -5.55
N THR A 11 19.98 10.39 -6.80
CA THR A 11 21.12 11.18 -7.22
C THR A 11 20.72 12.02 -8.42
N SER A 12 21.44 13.12 -8.66
CA SER A 12 21.13 14.04 -9.75
C SER A 12 21.48 13.44 -11.10
N VAL A 13 20.54 13.54 -12.04
CA VAL A 13 20.70 13.10 -13.42
C VAL A 13 20.13 14.14 -14.38
N TRP A 14 20.75 14.26 -15.53
CA TRP A 14 20.25 15.03 -16.65
C TRP A 14 19.37 14.14 -17.54
N ILE A 15 18.18 14.62 -17.89
CA ILE A 15 17.20 13.88 -18.67
C ILE A 15 16.78 14.74 -19.86
N GLU A 16 16.72 14.10 -21.04
CA GLU A 16 16.26 14.71 -22.28
C GLU A 16 15.26 13.78 -22.96
N HIS A 17 14.06 14.25 -23.20
CA HIS A 17 13.09 13.62 -24.06
C HIS A 17 13.19 14.19 -25.48
N GLU A 18 12.91 13.37 -26.49
CA GLU A 18 12.99 13.77 -27.89
C GLU A 18 12.06 14.97 -28.17
N GLY A 19 12.63 16.03 -28.73
CA GLY A 19 11.89 17.26 -29.05
C GLY A 19 11.55 18.16 -27.87
N GLU A 20 12.03 17.84 -26.66
CA GLU A 20 11.76 18.63 -25.44
C GLU A 20 13.05 19.24 -24.87
N ARG A 21 12.90 20.28 -24.07
CA ARG A 21 14.04 20.85 -23.34
C ARG A 21 14.51 19.90 -22.26
N PRO A 22 15.81 19.63 -22.15
CA PRO A 22 16.35 18.80 -21.08
C PRO A 22 16.15 19.46 -19.71
N PHE A 23 16.11 18.62 -18.67
CA PHE A 23 16.01 19.07 -17.31
C PHE A 23 16.90 18.23 -16.38
N ILE A 24 17.22 18.78 -15.21
CA ILE A 24 17.90 18.04 -14.13
C ILE A 24 16.83 17.47 -13.19
N ALA A 25 16.89 16.17 -12.98
CA ALA A 25 16.10 15.48 -11.98
C ALA A 25 16.98 15.15 -10.77
N ASP A 26 16.56 15.58 -9.60
CA ASP A 26 17.19 15.37 -8.30
C ASP A 26 16.14 14.88 -7.28
N PRO A 27 16.46 14.62 -6.00
CA PRO A 27 15.49 14.15 -5.02
C PRO A 27 14.26 15.05 -4.78
N THR A 28 14.28 16.29 -5.24
CA THR A 28 13.13 17.21 -5.16
C THR A 28 12.16 17.09 -6.32
N VAL A 29 12.48 16.23 -7.29
CA VAL A 29 11.72 16.03 -8.52
C VAL A 29 11.24 14.59 -8.58
N VAL A 30 10.02 14.37 -9.05
CA VAL A 30 9.53 13.08 -9.53
C VAL A 30 9.44 13.13 -11.05
N THR A 31 9.89 12.09 -11.74
CA THR A 31 9.84 12.00 -13.20
C THR A 31 8.81 10.99 -13.65
N TYR A 32 8.15 11.24 -14.76
CA TYR A 32 7.09 10.42 -15.32
C TYR A 32 7.46 9.94 -16.71
N TYR A 33 7.29 8.67 -16.96
CA TYR A 33 7.59 8.04 -18.24
C TYR A 33 6.36 7.30 -18.74
N ASN A 34 5.89 7.71 -19.92
CA ASN A 34 4.90 6.91 -20.63
C ASN A 34 5.60 5.73 -21.32
N ARG A 35 4.87 4.64 -21.53
CA ARG A 35 5.45 3.46 -22.19
C ARG A 35 5.93 3.82 -23.61
N HIS A 36 7.01 3.17 -24.03
CA HIS A 36 7.63 3.33 -25.36
C HIS A 36 8.18 4.73 -25.67
N GLU A 37 8.21 5.67 -24.73
CA GLU A 37 8.81 6.97 -24.96
C GLU A 37 10.34 6.90 -24.90
N PRO A 38 11.04 7.34 -25.96
CA PRO A 38 12.49 7.45 -25.96
C PRO A 38 12.95 8.63 -25.11
N TYR A 39 14.02 8.44 -24.38
CA TYR A 39 14.69 9.50 -23.63
C TYR A 39 16.18 9.20 -23.50
N ARG A 40 16.97 10.24 -23.27
CA ARG A 40 18.39 10.15 -22.93
C ARG A 40 18.59 10.51 -21.46
N ARG A 41 19.55 9.86 -20.83
CA ARG A 41 19.87 10.07 -19.43
C ARG A 41 21.38 10.16 -19.26
N ARG A 42 21.85 11.17 -18.52
CA ARG A 42 23.26 11.37 -18.23
C ARG A 42 23.45 11.60 -16.75
N VAL A 43 24.37 10.85 -16.18
CA VAL A 43 24.74 10.94 -14.78
C VAL A 43 25.45 12.27 -14.52
N LEU A 44 25.06 12.95 -13.46
CA LEU A 44 25.69 14.18 -12.99
C LEU A 44 26.37 14.00 -11.62
N SER A 45 25.91 13.01 -10.85
CA SER A 45 26.46 12.72 -9.53
C SER A 45 27.65 11.77 -9.62
N PRO A 46 28.74 12.00 -8.85
CA PRO A 46 29.84 11.04 -8.74
C PRO A 46 29.43 9.69 -8.14
N GLU A 47 28.30 9.65 -7.41
CA GLU A 47 27.72 8.42 -6.85
C GLU A 47 26.97 7.56 -7.88
N GLY A 48 26.95 7.98 -9.13
CA GLY A 48 26.23 7.30 -10.20
C GLY A 48 24.74 7.65 -10.27
N ASP A 49 24.00 6.90 -11.05
CA ASP A 49 22.56 7.06 -11.22
C ASP A 49 21.82 6.10 -10.26
N ARG A 50 21.28 6.65 -9.21
CA ARG A 50 20.44 5.93 -8.25
C ARG A 50 19.04 6.49 -8.28
N CYS A 51 18.06 5.60 -8.43
CA CYS A 51 16.65 5.97 -8.42
C CYS A 51 15.78 4.82 -7.92
N ASP A 52 14.62 5.17 -7.39
CA ASP A 52 13.55 4.24 -7.07
C ASP A 52 12.44 4.42 -8.12
N TRP A 53 12.08 3.36 -8.83
CA TRP A 53 11.09 3.40 -9.89
C TRP A 53 9.91 2.50 -9.56
N TYR A 54 8.72 2.94 -9.95
CA TYR A 54 7.47 2.27 -9.64
C TYR A 54 6.57 2.24 -10.87
N SER A 55 5.89 1.12 -11.06
CA SER A 55 4.83 0.98 -12.05
C SER A 55 3.60 0.35 -11.42
N PHE A 56 2.44 0.70 -11.93
CA PHE A 56 1.18 0.07 -11.56
C PHE A 56 0.63 -0.75 -12.73
N ASP A 57 -0.33 -1.61 -12.43
CA ASP A 57 -1.17 -2.18 -13.46
C ASP A 57 -1.79 -1.05 -14.31
N PRO A 58 -1.81 -1.16 -15.64
CA PRO A 58 -2.31 -0.10 -16.51
C PRO A 58 -3.74 0.36 -16.19
N ALA A 59 -4.63 -0.56 -15.80
CA ALA A 59 -5.99 -0.21 -15.46
C ALA A 59 -6.08 0.59 -14.14
N VAL A 60 -5.24 0.24 -13.16
CA VAL A 60 -5.15 0.96 -11.87
C VAL A 60 -4.60 2.36 -12.10
N LEU A 61 -3.57 2.49 -12.94
CA LEU A 61 -2.97 3.78 -13.29
C LEU A 61 -3.97 4.65 -14.04
N ALA A 62 -4.65 4.10 -15.06
CA ALA A 62 -5.65 4.82 -15.85
C ALA A 62 -6.78 5.36 -14.96
N ASP A 63 -7.36 4.52 -14.08
CA ASP A 63 -8.40 4.98 -13.13
C ASP A 63 -7.90 6.13 -12.25
N LEU A 64 -6.68 6.05 -11.73
CA LEU A 64 -6.13 7.12 -10.90
C LEU A 64 -5.93 8.41 -11.69
N VAL A 65 -5.32 8.33 -12.88
CA VAL A 65 -5.00 9.51 -13.68
C VAL A 65 -6.26 10.14 -14.23
N CYS A 66 -7.21 9.37 -14.79
CA CYS A 66 -8.48 9.88 -15.35
C CYS A 66 -9.34 10.59 -14.31
N ARG A 67 -9.21 10.22 -13.02
CA ARG A 67 -9.88 10.96 -11.93
C ARG A 67 -9.32 12.34 -11.68
N LEU A 68 -8.05 12.54 -11.96
CA LEU A 68 -7.38 13.85 -11.83
C LEU A 68 -7.48 14.64 -13.12
N ASP A 69 -7.42 13.95 -14.26
CA ASP A 69 -7.47 14.50 -15.61
C ASP A 69 -8.32 13.60 -16.51
N PRO A 70 -9.64 13.89 -16.66
CA PRO A 70 -10.52 13.08 -17.51
C PRO A 70 -10.04 12.95 -18.96
N SER A 71 -9.32 13.95 -19.50
CA SER A 71 -8.78 13.88 -20.86
C SER A 71 -7.70 12.80 -21.05
N ALA A 72 -7.26 12.15 -19.98
CA ALA A 72 -6.36 11.00 -20.06
C ALA A 72 -7.03 9.76 -20.69
N GLU A 73 -8.37 9.67 -20.67
CA GLU A 73 -9.12 8.61 -21.37
C GLU A 73 -8.84 8.63 -22.88
N ASP A 74 -8.69 9.83 -23.46
CA ASP A 74 -8.39 10.00 -24.88
C ASP A 74 -6.91 9.72 -25.21
N ARG A 75 -6.08 9.46 -24.21
CA ARG A 75 -4.63 9.29 -24.35
C ARG A 75 -4.11 8.09 -23.53
N PRO A 76 -4.62 6.88 -23.72
CA PRO A 76 -4.26 5.71 -22.89
C PRO A 76 -2.76 5.36 -22.97
N GLU A 77 -2.11 5.67 -24.11
CA GLU A 77 -0.67 5.46 -24.28
C GLU A 77 0.19 6.54 -23.60
N ARG A 78 -0.40 7.68 -23.28
CA ARG A 78 0.27 8.83 -22.69
C ARG A 78 -0.54 9.42 -21.53
N PRO A 79 -0.77 8.64 -20.46
CA PRO A 79 -1.56 9.11 -19.32
C PRO A 79 -0.87 10.28 -18.59
N PHE A 80 0.46 10.31 -18.52
CA PHE A 80 1.19 11.44 -17.95
C PHE A 80 1.37 12.57 -18.97
N ARG A 81 0.84 13.75 -18.63
CA ARG A 81 0.93 14.96 -19.50
C ARG A 81 2.25 15.69 -19.41
N PHE A 82 3.01 15.49 -18.35
CA PHE A 82 4.26 16.17 -18.05
C PHE A 82 5.35 15.14 -17.75
N ARG A 83 6.61 15.56 -17.94
CA ARG A 83 7.77 14.69 -17.77
C ARG A 83 8.25 14.65 -16.35
N HIS A 84 7.98 15.69 -15.59
CA HIS A 84 8.40 15.80 -14.20
C HIS A 84 7.45 16.69 -13.41
N GLY A 85 7.59 16.62 -12.09
CA GLY A 85 6.90 17.49 -11.16
C GLY A 85 7.59 17.50 -9.81
N PRO A 86 7.11 18.31 -8.85
CA PRO A 86 7.72 18.41 -7.55
C PRO A 86 7.53 17.14 -6.73
N SER A 87 8.62 16.63 -6.17
CA SER A 87 8.62 15.62 -5.13
C SER A 87 8.60 16.32 -3.78
N ASP A 88 7.50 16.25 -3.05
CA ASP A 88 7.48 16.83 -1.71
C ASP A 88 8.12 15.90 -0.67
N PRO A 89 8.63 16.45 0.45
CA PRO A 89 9.36 15.67 1.45
C PRO A 89 8.57 14.47 2.01
N VAL A 90 7.23 14.59 2.12
CA VAL A 90 6.39 13.51 2.63
C VAL A 90 6.28 12.36 1.62
N ALA A 91 6.05 12.69 0.33
CA ALA A 91 6.01 11.69 -0.73
C ALA A 91 7.37 10.99 -0.86
N TYR A 92 8.46 11.76 -0.83
CA TYR A 92 9.82 11.20 -0.90
C TYR A 92 10.13 10.28 0.29
N ALA A 93 9.82 10.69 1.51
CA ALA A 93 10.02 9.87 2.69
C ALA A 93 9.16 8.58 2.65
N GLN A 94 7.90 8.69 2.23
CA GLN A 94 7.00 7.53 2.13
C GLN A 94 7.51 6.49 1.13
N GLN A 95 7.92 6.91 -0.08
CA GLN A 95 8.44 5.97 -1.07
C GLN A 95 9.77 5.35 -0.60
N ARG A 96 10.67 6.11 0.07
CA ARG A 96 11.91 5.55 0.65
C ARG A 96 11.63 4.49 1.71
N LEU A 97 10.65 4.71 2.59
CA LEU A 97 10.22 3.72 3.58
C LEU A 97 9.63 2.47 2.92
N VAL A 98 8.91 2.62 1.82
CA VAL A 98 8.42 1.48 1.02
C VAL A 98 9.59 0.72 0.42
N GLY A 99 10.58 1.41 -0.17
CA GLY A 99 11.80 0.77 -0.69
C GLY A 99 12.50 -0.08 0.37
N HIS A 100 12.80 0.48 1.53
CA HIS A 100 13.38 -0.27 2.65
C HIS A 100 12.52 -1.45 3.12
N HIS A 101 11.20 -1.34 3.03
CA HIS A 101 10.31 -2.44 3.39
C HIS A 101 10.34 -3.57 2.34
N LEU A 102 10.56 -3.24 1.09
CA LEU A 102 10.69 -4.20 -0.01
C LEU A 102 12.08 -4.86 -0.07
N ASP A 103 13.12 -4.25 0.50
CA ASP A 103 14.44 -4.86 0.64
C ASP A 103 14.41 -6.12 1.56
N ALA A 104 13.35 -6.28 2.36
CA ALA A 104 13.05 -7.47 3.14
C ALA A 104 11.70 -8.09 2.68
N PRO A 105 11.64 -8.71 1.49
CA PRO A 105 10.38 -9.09 0.83
C PRO A 105 9.55 -10.12 1.61
N GLU A 106 10.20 -10.97 2.42
CA GLU A 106 9.51 -11.95 3.28
C GLU A 106 8.63 -11.29 4.35
N ALA A 107 8.88 -10.01 4.66
CA ALA A 107 8.14 -9.24 5.65
C ALA A 107 7.15 -8.23 5.04
N ALA A 108 7.06 -8.13 3.73
CA ALA A 108 6.30 -7.09 3.07
C ALA A 108 4.78 -7.30 3.15
N ASP A 109 4.10 -6.39 3.82
CA ASP A 109 2.64 -6.25 3.75
C ASP A 109 2.27 -5.59 2.40
N LEU A 110 1.98 -6.40 1.39
CA LEU A 110 1.71 -5.93 0.04
C LEU A 110 0.49 -4.99 -0.05
N VAL A 111 -0.56 -5.22 0.75
CA VAL A 111 -1.71 -4.31 0.79
C VAL A 111 -1.27 -2.93 1.27
N ARG A 112 -0.37 -2.89 2.25
CA ARG A 112 0.20 -1.63 2.74
C ARG A 112 1.06 -0.95 1.67
N VAL A 113 1.91 -1.70 0.99
CA VAL A 113 2.78 -1.18 -0.09
C VAL A 113 1.93 -0.57 -1.20
N GLU A 114 0.97 -1.32 -1.71
CA GLU A 114 0.06 -0.85 -2.77
C GLU A 114 -0.71 0.40 -2.34
N GLU A 115 -1.29 0.40 -1.14
CA GLU A 115 -2.07 1.53 -0.62
C GLU A 115 -1.21 2.79 -0.43
N VAL A 116 -0.02 2.65 0.13
CA VAL A 116 0.91 3.77 0.33
C VAL A 116 1.36 4.33 -1.02
N MET A 117 1.75 3.46 -1.97
CA MET A 117 2.24 3.92 -3.27
C MET A 117 1.16 4.56 -4.14
N LEU A 118 -0.08 4.08 -4.08
CA LEU A 118 -1.23 4.77 -4.69
C LEU A 118 -1.43 6.17 -4.10
N GLY A 119 -1.30 6.29 -2.78
CA GLY A 119 -1.35 7.57 -2.09
C GLY A 119 -0.22 8.52 -2.50
N VAL A 120 1.00 8.01 -2.62
CA VAL A 120 2.17 8.75 -3.08
C VAL A 120 1.97 9.24 -4.51
N LEU A 121 1.59 8.35 -5.43
CA LEU A 121 1.35 8.72 -6.83
C LEU A 121 0.24 9.79 -6.96
N ALA A 122 -0.89 9.59 -6.29
CA ALA A 122 -1.98 10.57 -6.29
C ALA A 122 -1.54 11.95 -5.74
N ARG A 123 -0.64 11.97 -4.76
CA ARG A 123 -0.11 13.19 -4.17
C ARG A 123 0.84 13.92 -5.12
N VAL A 124 1.82 13.21 -5.70
CA VAL A 124 2.79 13.83 -6.61
C VAL A 124 2.12 14.28 -7.92
N LEU A 125 1.18 13.51 -8.45
CA LEU A 125 0.40 13.93 -9.63
C LEU A 125 -0.37 15.23 -9.37
N ARG A 126 -1.13 15.33 -8.28
CA ARG A 126 -1.86 16.58 -7.95
C ARG A 126 -0.94 17.79 -7.87
N ARG A 127 0.24 17.63 -7.26
CA ARG A 127 1.22 18.71 -7.19
C ARG A 127 1.82 19.05 -8.55
N SER A 128 2.05 18.05 -9.38
CA SER A 128 2.55 18.25 -10.74
C SER A 128 1.52 19.00 -11.61
N TYR A 129 0.25 18.61 -11.54
CA TYR A 129 -0.81 19.37 -12.22
C TYR A 129 -0.83 20.84 -11.77
N ALA A 130 -0.81 21.10 -10.47
CA ALA A 130 -0.77 22.45 -9.94
C ALA A 130 0.50 23.22 -10.36
N GLY A 131 1.67 22.57 -10.33
CA GLY A 131 2.95 23.18 -10.75
C GLY A 131 3.02 23.53 -12.23
N HIS A 132 2.24 22.84 -13.06
CA HIS A 132 2.11 23.14 -14.51
C HIS A 132 0.90 24.04 -14.83
N GLY A 133 0.31 24.70 -13.83
CA GLY A 133 -0.84 25.60 -14.03
C GLY A 133 -2.13 24.88 -14.45
N LEU A 134 -2.20 23.56 -14.24
CA LEU A 134 -3.36 22.75 -14.53
C LEU A 134 -4.14 22.47 -13.25
N SER A 135 -5.45 22.62 -13.31
CA SER A 135 -6.32 22.32 -12.14
C SER A 135 -6.71 20.84 -12.17
N PRO A 136 -6.18 20.01 -11.26
CA PRO A 136 -6.62 18.63 -11.19
C PRO A 136 -8.07 18.57 -10.72
N ARG A 137 -8.85 17.68 -11.31
CA ARG A 137 -10.19 17.41 -10.80
C ARG A 137 -10.08 16.83 -9.39
N VAL A 138 -10.77 17.43 -8.43
CA VAL A 138 -10.96 16.85 -7.11
C VAL A 138 -12.13 15.88 -7.21
N PRO A 139 -11.91 14.56 -7.13
CA PRO A 139 -13.02 13.61 -7.20
C PRO A 139 -14.00 13.86 -6.05
N ALA A 140 -15.29 13.90 -6.35
CA ALA A 140 -16.32 14.00 -5.32
C ALA A 140 -16.21 12.84 -4.31
N PRO A 141 -16.50 13.05 -3.03
CA PRO A 141 -16.60 11.97 -2.06
C PRO A 141 -17.67 10.97 -2.51
N ALA A 142 -17.44 9.67 -2.26
CA ALA A 142 -18.48 8.67 -2.46
C ALA A 142 -19.68 8.99 -1.57
N ARG A 143 -20.87 8.58 -1.98
CA ARG A 143 -22.04 8.66 -1.09
C ARG A 143 -21.76 7.84 0.17
N PRO A 144 -22.11 8.32 1.37
CA PRO A 144 -21.81 7.59 2.62
C PRO A 144 -22.37 6.16 2.64
N ALA A 145 -23.54 5.92 2.08
CA ALA A 145 -24.12 4.57 1.93
C ALA A 145 -23.24 3.69 1.04
N ASP A 146 -22.84 4.17 -0.15
CA ASP A 146 -21.99 3.43 -1.08
C ASP A 146 -20.64 3.07 -0.44
N ALA A 147 -20.09 3.97 0.36
CA ALA A 147 -18.81 3.73 1.05
C ALA A 147 -18.95 2.63 2.12
N ARG A 148 -20.09 2.59 2.85
CA ARG A 148 -20.39 1.53 3.82
C ARG A 148 -20.56 0.18 3.14
N ASP A 149 -21.32 0.12 2.05
CA ASP A 149 -21.56 -1.11 1.29
C ASP A 149 -20.26 -1.70 0.72
N VAL A 150 -19.35 -0.84 0.26
CA VAL A 150 -18.00 -1.25 -0.16
C VAL A 150 -17.25 -1.90 1.00
N VAL A 151 -17.27 -1.28 2.17
CA VAL A 151 -16.59 -1.79 3.36
C VAL A 151 -17.18 -3.13 3.81
N GLU A 152 -18.50 -3.27 3.84
CA GLU A 152 -19.15 -4.51 4.28
C GLU A 152 -18.89 -5.68 3.32
N ARG A 153 -18.89 -5.45 2.00
CA ARG A 153 -18.51 -6.49 1.02
C ARG A 153 -17.06 -6.94 1.23
N VAL A 154 -16.15 -6.01 1.42
CA VAL A 154 -14.74 -6.34 1.66
C VAL A 154 -14.56 -7.08 2.98
N ARG A 155 -15.29 -6.68 4.02
CA ARG A 155 -15.29 -7.36 5.33
C ARG A 155 -15.77 -8.80 5.23
N ALA A 156 -16.92 -9.01 4.60
CA ALA A 156 -17.49 -10.33 4.43
C ALA A 156 -16.52 -11.27 3.69
N TYR A 157 -15.92 -10.77 2.61
CA TYR A 157 -14.94 -11.54 1.86
C TYR A 157 -13.68 -11.86 2.67
N ALA A 158 -13.10 -10.85 3.31
CA ALA A 158 -11.85 -11.01 4.06
C ALA A 158 -11.98 -11.98 5.24
N LEU A 159 -13.15 -12.05 5.90
CA LEU A 159 -13.42 -12.98 7.01
C LEU A 159 -13.32 -14.44 6.58
N VAL A 160 -13.70 -14.75 5.35
CA VAL A 160 -13.68 -16.12 4.80
C VAL A 160 -12.30 -16.50 4.23
N HIS A 161 -11.49 -15.50 3.86
CA HIS A 161 -10.23 -15.70 3.15
C HIS A 161 -9.02 -15.14 3.95
N LEU A 162 -9.05 -15.20 5.28
CA LEU A 162 -7.97 -14.66 6.13
C LEU A 162 -6.65 -15.38 5.98
N ASP A 163 -6.69 -16.66 5.65
CA ASP A 163 -5.56 -17.55 5.39
C ASP A 163 -4.93 -17.34 4.00
N GLU A 164 -5.62 -16.62 3.12
CA GLU A 164 -5.12 -16.36 1.79
C GLU A 164 -4.29 -15.07 1.71
N ARG A 165 -3.45 -15.00 0.67
CA ARG A 165 -2.72 -13.78 0.33
C ARG A 165 -3.66 -12.75 -0.29
N LEU A 166 -4.27 -11.91 0.54
CA LEU A 166 -5.11 -10.82 0.09
C LEU A 166 -4.26 -9.66 -0.44
N THR A 167 -4.56 -9.20 -1.65
CA THR A 167 -4.01 -7.98 -2.26
C THR A 167 -5.06 -6.89 -2.29
N LEU A 168 -4.63 -5.64 -2.40
CA LEU A 168 -5.55 -4.51 -2.51
C LEU A 168 -6.41 -4.61 -3.78
N SER A 169 -5.81 -5.05 -4.89
CA SER A 169 -6.51 -5.27 -6.16
C SER A 169 -7.60 -6.34 -6.04
N ARG A 170 -7.33 -7.45 -5.33
CA ARG A 170 -8.33 -8.50 -5.10
C ARG A 170 -9.51 -7.98 -4.26
N LEU A 171 -9.22 -7.28 -3.18
CA LEU A 171 -10.26 -6.68 -2.33
C LEU A 171 -11.09 -5.62 -3.07
N ALA A 172 -10.45 -4.86 -3.94
CA ALA A 172 -11.12 -3.88 -4.78
C ALA A 172 -12.04 -4.54 -5.81
N GLY A 173 -11.60 -5.63 -6.44
CA GLY A 173 -12.42 -6.43 -7.36
C GLY A 173 -13.70 -6.97 -6.71
N VAL A 174 -13.60 -7.51 -5.48
CA VAL A 174 -14.76 -7.95 -4.68
C VAL A 174 -15.75 -6.81 -4.42
N ALA A 175 -15.23 -5.61 -4.21
CA ALA A 175 -16.05 -4.42 -4.00
C ALA A 175 -16.62 -3.82 -5.30
N GLY A 176 -16.23 -4.30 -6.48
CA GLY A 176 -16.58 -3.69 -7.76
C GLY A 176 -16.00 -2.26 -7.88
N ARG A 177 -14.79 -2.05 -7.38
CA ARG A 177 -14.12 -0.74 -7.33
C ARG A 177 -12.66 -0.88 -7.76
N SER A 178 -12.06 0.24 -8.18
CA SER A 178 -10.60 0.27 -8.31
C SER A 178 -9.93 0.29 -6.92
N PRO A 179 -8.65 -0.09 -6.83
CA PRO A 179 -7.88 -0.01 -5.59
C PRO A 179 -7.90 1.39 -4.95
N PHE A 180 -7.82 2.43 -5.78
CA PHE A 180 -7.87 3.82 -5.30
C PHE A 180 -9.26 4.19 -4.74
N GLN A 181 -10.34 3.77 -5.42
CA GLN A 181 -11.71 3.97 -4.94
C GLN A 181 -11.95 3.23 -3.64
N LEU A 182 -11.46 1.97 -3.54
CA LEU A 182 -11.54 1.19 -2.31
C LEU A 182 -10.88 1.91 -1.14
N CYS A 183 -9.63 2.36 -1.30
CA CYS A 183 -8.90 3.08 -0.25
C CYS A 183 -9.64 4.33 0.22
N ARG A 184 -10.26 5.07 -0.72
CA ARG A 184 -11.04 6.28 -0.40
C ARG A 184 -12.32 5.93 0.35
N ALA A 185 -13.11 4.97 -0.15
CA ALA A 185 -14.35 4.53 0.49
C ALA A 185 -14.07 3.99 1.90
N PHE A 186 -13.01 3.21 2.05
CA PHE A 186 -12.60 2.65 3.33
C PHE A 186 -12.22 3.74 4.34
N ARG A 187 -11.40 4.72 3.92
CA ARG A 187 -11.03 5.85 4.77
C ARG A 187 -12.23 6.72 5.13
N GLN A 188 -13.14 6.93 4.19
CA GLN A 188 -14.35 7.71 4.42
C GLN A 188 -15.30 7.02 5.41
N ALA A 189 -15.52 5.71 5.28
CA ALA A 189 -16.46 4.96 6.11
C ALA A 189 -15.90 4.60 7.49
N THR A 190 -14.57 4.37 7.60
CA THR A 190 -13.94 3.83 8.83
C THR A 190 -12.93 4.77 9.48
N GLY A 191 -12.58 5.89 8.84
CA GLY A 191 -11.50 6.79 9.26
C GLY A 191 -10.09 6.18 9.11
N GLY A 192 -9.98 4.92 8.67
CA GLY A 192 -8.74 4.17 8.63
C GLY A 192 -8.31 3.66 7.27
N ALA A 193 -7.09 3.14 7.21
CA ALA A 193 -6.52 2.53 6.03
C ALA A 193 -6.90 1.03 5.94
N VAL A 194 -7.06 0.50 4.73
CA VAL A 194 -7.43 -0.91 4.46
C VAL A 194 -6.45 -1.86 5.15
N HIS A 195 -5.15 -1.65 4.96
CA HIS A 195 -4.12 -2.51 5.55
C HIS A 195 -4.15 -2.54 7.10
N ARG A 196 -4.44 -1.40 7.75
CA ARG A 196 -4.55 -1.36 9.22
C ARG A 196 -5.73 -2.19 9.71
N TRP A 197 -6.86 -2.06 9.02
CA TRP A 197 -8.04 -2.83 9.35
C TRP A 197 -7.80 -4.33 9.13
N LEU A 198 -7.27 -4.74 7.98
CA LEU A 198 -6.99 -6.14 7.66
C LEU A 198 -6.03 -6.76 8.68
N ARG A 199 -4.96 -6.04 9.04
CA ARG A 199 -4.03 -6.51 10.06
C ARG A 199 -4.70 -6.68 11.43
N ARG A 200 -5.57 -5.74 11.83
CA ARG A 200 -6.35 -5.87 13.07
C ARG A 200 -7.26 -7.09 13.04
N LEU A 201 -7.96 -7.30 11.93
CA LEU A 201 -8.83 -8.46 11.74
C LEU A 201 -8.06 -9.77 11.89
N ARG A 202 -6.92 -9.90 11.22
CA ARG A 202 -6.03 -11.07 11.31
C ARG A 202 -5.54 -11.33 12.73
N LEU A 203 -5.15 -10.29 13.45
CA LEU A 203 -4.72 -10.42 14.85
C LEU A 203 -5.85 -10.88 15.76
N HIS A 204 -7.06 -10.32 15.61
CA HIS A 204 -8.21 -10.79 16.39
C HIS A 204 -8.56 -12.24 16.06
N ALA A 205 -8.62 -12.60 14.80
CA ALA A 205 -8.94 -13.95 14.36
C ALA A 205 -7.89 -14.99 14.82
N SER A 206 -6.64 -14.57 15.02
CA SER A 206 -5.58 -15.47 15.50
C SER A 206 -5.66 -15.81 17.00
N LEU A 207 -6.45 -15.08 17.80
CA LEU A 207 -6.46 -15.23 19.26
C LEU A 207 -6.78 -16.65 19.72
N GLU A 208 -7.79 -17.30 19.13
CA GLU A 208 -8.19 -18.67 19.47
C GLU A 208 -7.06 -19.66 19.20
N ARG A 209 -6.46 -19.57 17.99
CA ARG A 209 -5.33 -20.42 17.60
C ARG A 209 -4.08 -20.18 18.46
N VAL A 210 -3.83 -18.93 18.87
CA VAL A 210 -2.74 -18.56 19.77
C VAL A 210 -2.98 -19.18 21.17
N ALA A 211 -4.21 -19.19 21.66
CA ALA A 211 -4.55 -19.74 22.97
C ALA A 211 -4.41 -21.27 23.02
N GLU A 212 -4.52 -21.98 21.91
CA GLU A 212 -4.39 -23.44 21.83
C GLU A 212 -3.00 -23.90 22.29
N PRO A 213 -2.94 -24.85 23.25
CA PRO A 213 -1.67 -25.28 23.86
C PRO A 213 -0.65 -25.89 22.90
N ARG A 214 -1.10 -26.56 21.86
CA ARG A 214 -0.27 -27.33 20.91
C ARG A 214 -0.04 -26.64 19.57
N SER A 215 -0.67 -25.48 19.31
CA SER A 215 -0.48 -24.78 18.04
C SER A 215 0.95 -24.25 17.90
N ASP A 216 1.54 -24.40 16.73
CA ASP A 216 2.82 -23.75 16.39
C ASP A 216 2.56 -22.27 16.11
N LEU A 217 3.19 -21.37 16.86
CA LEU A 217 3.04 -19.91 16.70
C LEU A 217 3.61 -19.40 15.39
N THR A 218 4.58 -20.13 14.80
CA THR A 218 5.11 -19.79 13.46
C THR A 218 4.08 -20.14 12.39
N ALA A 219 3.48 -21.32 12.47
CA ALA A 219 2.39 -21.70 11.57
C ALA A 219 1.19 -20.76 11.72
N VAL A 220 0.79 -20.41 12.94
CA VAL A 220 -0.28 -19.43 13.20
C VAL A 220 0.04 -18.09 12.54
N ALA A 221 1.28 -17.59 12.63
CA ALA A 221 1.65 -16.35 11.98
C ALA A 221 1.46 -16.42 10.45
N LEU A 222 1.91 -17.49 9.82
CA LEU A 222 1.79 -17.69 8.36
C LEU A 222 0.33 -17.87 7.93
N ASP A 223 -0.45 -18.68 8.64
CA ASP A 223 -1.88 -18.95 8.36
C ASP A 223 -2.72 -17.67 8.42
N PHE A 224 -2.35 -16.71 9.26
CA PHE A 224 -3.01 -15.41 9.32
C PHE A 224 -2.33 -14.33 8.47
N GLY A 225 -1.50 -14.73 7.48
CA GLY A 225 -0.94 -13.86 6.46
C GLY A 225 0.10 -12.88 6.98
N PHE A 226 0.79 -13.21 8.08
CA PHE A 226 2.00 -12.52 8.49
C PHE A 226 3.21 -13.13 7.82
N ALA A 227 4.18 -12.32 7.48
CA ALA A 227 5.36 -12.76 6.77
C ALA A 227 6.24 -13.74 7.57
N ASN A 228 6.30 -13.55 8.88
CA ASN A 228 7.05 -14.42 9.79
C ASN A 228 6.58 -14.23 11.24
N HIS A 229 7.05 -15.11 12.12
CA HIS A 229 6.75 -15.10 13.56
C HIS A 229 7.15 -13.79 14.25
N SER A 230 8.29 -13.19 13.89
CA SER A 230 8.76 -11.94 14.51
C SER A 230 7.84 -10.77 14.18
N HIS A 231 7.42 -10.65 12.90
CA HIS A 231 6.46 -9.63 12.47
C HIS A 231 5.10 -9.80 13.17
N PHE A 232 4.60 -11.03 13.25
CA PHE A 232 3.38 -11.36 13.98
C PHE A 232 3.49 -10.98 15.47
N THR A 233 4.55 -11.42 16.15
CA THR A 233 4.77 -11.14 17.58
C THR A 233 4.84 -9.64 17.86
N ALA A 234 5.55 -8.88 17.06
CA ALA A 234 5.64 -7.43 17.21
C ALA A 234 4.28 -6.73 17.00
N ALA A 235 3.52 -7.15 15.99
CA ALA A 235 2.19 -6.62 15.70
C ALA A 235 1.19 -6.99 16.82
N PHE A 236 1.23 -8.23 17.30
CA PHE A 236 0.40 -8.76 18.37
C PHE A 236 0.66 -8.01 19.68
N ARG A 237 1.94 -7.86 20.07
CA ARG A 237 2.32 -7.11 21.27
C ARG A 237 1.89 -5.65 21.20
N ARG A 238 2.03 -5.01 20.05
CA ARG A 238 1.60 -3.61 19.86
C ARG A 238 0.09 -3.46 20.02
N MET A 239 -0.69 -4.48 19.64
CA MET A 239 -2.14 -4.44 19.69
C MET A 239 -2.71 -4.84 21.05
N PHE A 240 -2.19 -5.91 21.63
CA PHE A 240 -2.75 -6.52 22.85
C PHE A 240 -1.92 -6.27 24.12
N GLY A 241 -0.77 -5.61 24.01
CA GLY A 241 0.11 -5.31 25.14
C GLY A 241 0.94 -6.51 25.63
N LEU A 242 0.76 -7.69 25.01
CA LEU A 242 1.47 -8.92 25.38
C LEU A 242 1.80 -9.74 24.14
N THR A 243 2.79 -10.60 24.24
CA THR A 243 3.20 -11.49 23.15
C THR A 243 2.24 -12.69 23.01
N PRO A 244 2.19 -13.36 21.83
CA PRO A 244 1.42 -14.60 21.67
C PRO A 244 1.75 -15.67 22.71
N SER A 245 3.04 -15.85 23.03
CA SER A 245 3.50 -16.82 24.03
C SER A 245 3.04 -16.46 25.44
N GLU A 246 3.02 -15.18 25.80
CA GLU A 246 2.50 -14.69 27.07
C GLU A 246 0.99 -14.90 27.20
N LEU A 247 0.23 -14.63 26.11
CA LEU A 247 -1.21 -14.93 26.09
C LEU A 247 -1.46 -16.41 26.33
N ARG A 248 -0.78 -17.29 25.60
CA ARG A 248 -0.91 -18.74 25.74
C ARG A 248 -0.61 -19.21 27.16
N ARG A 249 0.46 -18.70 27.77
CA ARG A 249 0.82 -19.03 29.15
C ARG A 249 -0.27 -18.62 30.14
N ARG A 250 -0.85 -17.43 29.98
CA ARG A 250 -1.95 -16.95 30.83
C ARG A 250 -3.23 -17.77 30.64
N ALA A 251 -3.58 -18.11 29.41
CA ALA A 251 -4.73 -18.95 29.08
C ALA A 251 -4.60 -20.33 29.76
N ARG A 252 -3.43 -20.97 29.69
CA ARG A 252 -3.15 -22.26 30.40
C ARG A 252 -3.29 -22.13 31.87
N ALA A 253 -2.73 -21.12 32.51
CA ALA A 253 -2.81 -20.91 33.95
C ALA A 253 -4.26 -20.73 34.40
N HIS A 254 -5.07 -19.99 33.64
CA HIS A 254 -6.49 -19.80 33.96
C HIS A 254 -7.30 -21.09 33.83
N THR A 255 -7.06 -21.89 32.79
CA THR A 255 -7.70 -23.19 32.59
C THR A 255 -7.35 -24.17 33.73
N MET A 256 -6.08 -24.23 34.13
CA MET A 256 -5.64 -25.09 35.21
C MET A 256 -6.19 -24.66 36.59
N ALA A 257 -6.36 -23.34 36.80
CA ALA A 257 -7.01 -22.83 38.03
C ALA A 257 -8.49 -23.22 38.07
N ARG A 258 -9.22 -23.15 36.97
CA ARG A 258 -10.63 -23.59 36.89
C ARG A 258 -10.80 -25.07 37.14
N LEU A 259 -9.95 -25.91 36.57
CA LEU A 259 -9.99 -27.36 36.72
C LEU A 259 -9.71 -27.77 38.20
N ARG A 260 -8.88 -27.02 38.92
CA ARG A 260 -8.64 -27.26 40.36
C ARG A 260 -9.82 -26.88 41.24
N VAL A 261 -10.62 -25.89 40.85
CA VAL A 261 -11.82 -25.48 41.61
C VAL A 261 -12.99 -26.46 41.40
N THR A 262 -13.10 -27.05 40.20
CA THR A 262 -14.15 -28.03 39.86
C THR A 262 -13.82 -29.47 40.29
N GLY A 263 -12.57 -29.78 40.65
CA GLY A 263 -12.14 -31.09 41.12
C GLY A 263 -12.06 -31.25 42.69
N ALA A 264 -12.51 -30.24 43.42
CA ALA A 264 -12.51 -30.23 44.91
C ALA A 264 -13.94 -30.26 45.48
N GLY A 265 -14.89 -30.84 44.75
CA GLY A 265 -16.28 -31.05 45.18
C GLY A 265 -16.62 -32.54 45.29
#